data_e78b2a9006fa993774c355440d9e7777
#
_entry.id   e78b2a9006fa993774c355440d9e7777
#
_cell.length_a   1.000
_cell.length_b   1.000
_cell.length_c   1.000
_cell.angle_alpha   90.00
_cell.angle_beta   90.00
_cell.angle_gamma   90.00
#
_symmetry.space_group_name_H-M   'P 1'
#
loop_
_entity.id
_entity.type
_entity.pdbx_description
1 polymer ?
#
loop_
_entity_poly.entity_id
_entity_poly.type
_entity_poly.pdbx_seq_one_letter_code
_entity_poly.pdbx_strand_id
1 'polypeptide(L)'
;MSMRFKFMSRRALLGGALAAAAIPLTARGQEGRDPANQEPTDVRIRIGFNKLTLTATLYDNPTARDLASLLPLDLKIEDYGRNEKIVHLPRKLTEEGSGPFGNEQPGDLCYFKPWGNLALFYADYRWDGLIRLGRFDNGFEPLLVRGEYPVRIERI
;
A
#
# COMPACT_ATOMS: atom_id res chain seq x y z
N MET A 1 -0.08 -88.92 35.35
CA MET A 1 0.01 -88.27 34.00
C MET A 1 -0.23 -86.79 34.10
N SER A 2 0.82 -86.04 34.00
CA SER A 2 0.77 -84.60 34.17
C SER A 2 0.91 -83.95 32.83
N MET A 3 -0.18 -83.39 32.29
CA MET A 3 -0.14 -82.60 31.09
C MET A 3 0.27 -81.18 31.44
N ARG A 4 1.46 -80.85 31.10
CA ARG A 4 1.89 -79.43 31.18
C ARG A 4 1.42 -78.69 29.93
N PHE A 5 0.45 -77.87 30.11
CA PHE A 5 0.13 -76.88 29.11
C PHE A 5 1.17 -75.76 29.17
N LYS A 6 1.91 -75.65 28.09
CA LYS A 6 2.83 -74.58 27.89
C LYS A 6 2.06 -73.38 27.39
N PHE A 7 1.83 -72.41 28.23
CA PHE A 7 1.30 -71.14 27.79
C PHE A 7 2.37 -70.43 26.98
N MET A 8 2.16 -70.38 25.72
CA MET A 8 2.92 -69.51 24.88
C MET A 8 2.45 -68.06 25.11
N SER A 9 3.27 -67.30 25.76
CA SER A 9 3.10 -65.86 25.85
C SER A 9 3.18 -65.25 24.48
N ARG A 10 2.07 -64.77 24.02
CA ARG A 10 2.05 -63.93 22.83
C ARG A 10 2.59 -62.57 23.22
N ARG A 11 3.84 -62.33 22.91
CA ARG A 11 4.37 -60.98 22.95
C ARG A 11 3.58 -60.16 21.95
N ALA A 12 2.80 -59.23 22.45
CA ALA A 12 2.19 -58.20 21.63
C ALA A 12 3.30 -57.42 20.94
N LEU A 13 3.30 -57.49 19.64
CA LEU A 13 4.07 -56.56 18.84
C LEU A 13 3.50 -55.17 19.10
N LEU A 14 4.28 -54.36 19.77
CA LEU A 14 4.06 -52.94 19.82
C LEU A 14 4.21 -52.42 18.38
N GLY A 15 3.07 -52.21 17.73
CA GLY A 15 3.01 -51.44 16.53
C GLY A 15 3.55 -50.04 16.83
N GLY A 16 4.66 -49.71 16.21
CA GLY A 16 5.18 -48.36 16.30
C GLY A 16 4.11 -47.40 15.85
N ALA A 17 3.63 -46.59 16.76
CA ALA A 17 2.88 -45.40 16.37
C ALA A 17 3.88 -44.51 15.65
N LEU A 18 3.75 -44.46 14.31
CA LEU A 18 4.25 -43.35 13.57
C LEU A 18 3.46 -42.15 14.05
N ALA A 19 4.01 -41.45 15.01
CA ALA A 19 3.62 -40.09 15.26
C ALA A 19 3.98 -39.34 14.01
N ALA A 20 3.01 -39.20 13.11
CA ALA A 20 3.05 -38.15 12.13
C ALA A 20 3.10 -36.87 12.94
N ALA A 21 4.30 -36.33 13.08
CA ALA A 21 4.46 -34.99 13.53
C ALA A 21 3.76 -34.13 12.44
N ALA A 22 2.50 -33.85 12.71
CA ALA A 22 1.87 -32.76 12.03
C ALA A 22 2.71 -31.54 12.42
N ILE A 23 3.63 -31.18 11.54
CA ILE A 23 4.26 -29.88 11.61
C ILE A 23 3.06 -28.94 11.47
N PRO A 24 2.73 -28.15 12.47
CA PRO A 24 1.79 -27.10 12.24
C PRO A 24 2.43 -26.28 11.13
N LEU A 25 1.82 -26.27 9.97
CA LEU A 25 2.01 -25.17 9.05
C LEU A 25 1.59 -23.97 9.89
N THR A 26 2.53 -23.39 10.60
CA THR A 26 2.36 -22.04 11.07
C THR A 26 2.16 -21.29 9.77
N ALA A 27 0.90 -21.03 9.46
CA ALA A 27 0.59 -19.92 8.63
C ALA A 27 1.36 -18.78 9.28
N ARG A 28 2.57 -18.50 8.78
CA ARG A 28 3.20 -17.23 9.00
C ARG A 28 2.17 -16.27 8.45
N GLY A 29 1.38 -15.76 9.37
CA GLY A 29 0.55 -14.63 9.07
C GLY A 29 1.47 -13.70 8.30
N GLN A 30 1.03 -13.26 7.15
CA GLN A 30 1.66 -12.15 6.47
C GLN A 30 1.47 -10.96 7.39
N GLU A 31 2.25 -10.95 8.48
CA GLU A 31 2.37 -9.78 9.32
C GLU A 31 2.99 -8.71 8.42
N GLY A 32 2.12 -7.77 8.00
CA GLY A 32 2.53 -6.42 7.72
C GLY A 32 3.57 -6.22 6.61
N ARG A 33 3.60 -7.05 5.57
CA ARG A 33 4.18 -6.60 4.33
C ARG A 33 3.21 -5.61 3.74
N ASP A 34 3.61 -4.35 3.71
CA ASP A 34 2.95 -3.39 2.84
C ASP A 34 2.76 -4.05 1.46
N PRO A 35 1.59 -3.85 0.84
CA PRO A 35 1.35 -4.42 -0.46
C PRO A 35 2.56 -4.15 -1.37
N ALA A 36 2.92 -5.10 -2.20
CA ALA A 36 4.01 -4.93 -3.15
C ALA A 36 3.88 -3.56 -3.83
N ASN A 37 4.97 -2.80 -3.93
CA ASN A 37 5.04 -1.44 -4.46
C ASN A 37 4.63 -0.29 -3.50
N GLN A 38 4.58 -0.52 -2.21
CA GLN A 38 4.33 0.54 -1.21
C GLN A 38 5.49 0.71 -0.20
N GLU A 39 6.68 0.32 -0.56
CA GLU A 39 7.88 0.61 0.22
C GLU A 39 8.28 2.08 0.03
N PRO A 40 8.42 2.86 1.11
CA PRO A 40 8.93 4.22 1.01
C PRO A 40 10.34 4.27 0.43
N THR A 41 10.58 5.29 -0.38
CA THR A 41 11.90 5.59 -0.94
C THR A 41 12.51 6.83 -0.27
N ASP A 42 13.69 7.24 -0.72
CA ASP A 42 14.29 8.54 -0.38
C ASP A 42 13.81 9.68 -1.31
N VAL A 43 12.94 9.38 -2.25
CA VAL A 43 12.39 10.39 -3.17
C VAL A 43 11.28 11.16 -2.47
N ARG A 44 11.55 12.44 -2.22
CA ARG A 44 10.59 13.36 -1.62
C ARG A 44 10.20 14.45 -2.61
N ILE A 45 8.96 14.86 -2.51
CA ILE A 45 8.40 15.95 -3.33
C ILE A 45 7.80 17.03 -2.45
N ARG A 46 7.78 18.24 -2.96
CA ARG A 46 7.09 19.39 -2.38
C ARG A 46 5.91 19.78 -3.26
N ILE A 47 4.78 20.01 -2.63
CA ILE A 47 3.55 20.49 -3.26
C ILE A 47 3.20 21.83 -2.63
N GLY A 48 3.30 22.90 -3.40
CA GLY A 48 3.08 24.27 -2.93
C GLY A 48 1.90 24.92 -3.63
N PHE A 49 0.96 25.46 -2.89
CA PHE A 49 -0.18 26.22 -3.37
C PHE A 49 -0.68 27.18 -2.28
N ASN A 50 -1.24 28.31 -2.70
CA ASN A 50 -1.83 29.30 -1.78
C ASN A 50 -0.93 29.66 -0.56
N LYS A 51 0.37 29.81 -0.79
CA LYS A 51 1.39 30.02 0.28
C LYS A 51 1.49 28.88 1.32
N LEU A 52 0.87 27.75 1.05
CA LEU A 52 0.93 26.53 1.85
C LEU A 52 1.85 25.53 1.18
N THR A 53 2.42 24.64 1.98
CA THR A 53 3.34 23.62 1.49
C THR A 53 3.06 22.28 2.17
N LEU A 54 3.04 21.24 1.34
CA LEU A 54 3.05 19.84 1.74
C LEU A 54 4.32 19.18 1.21
N THR A 55 4.84 18.25 1.96
CA THR A 55 5.87 17.33 1.47
C THR A 55 5.34 15.90 1.51
N ALA A 56 5.77 15.08 0.58
CA ALA A 56 5.41 13.68 0.51
C ALA A 56 6.63 12.82 0.18
N THR A 57 6.66 11.64 0.75
CA THR A 57 7.61 10.59 0.41
C THR A 57 6.96 9.63 -0.58
N LEU A 58 7.62 9.39 -1.71
CA LEU A 58 7.12 8.50 -2.74
C LEU A 58 7.46 7.04 -2.42
N TYR A 59 6.59 6.14 -2.85
CA TYR A 59 6.80 4.71 -2.80
C TYR A 59 7.62 4.20 -3.98
N ASP A 60 8.21 3.02 -3.81
CA ASP A 60 8.96 2.32 -4.85
C ASP A 60 8.01 1.55 -5.76
N ASN A 61 7.37 2.27 -6.68
CA ASN A 61 6.58 1.66 -7.74
C ASN A 61 6.73 2.40 -9.07
N PRO A 62 6.43 1.75 -10.20
CA PRO A 62 6.62 2.36 -11.52
C PRO A 62 5.85 3.66 -11.73
N THR A 63 4.63 3.76 -11.20
CA THR A 63 3.79 4.96 -11.36
C THR A 63 4.36 6.14 -10.59
N ALA A 64 4.85 5.92 -9.37
CA ALA A 64 5.50 6.96 -8.58
C ALA A 64 6.81 7.44 -9.23
N ARG A 65 7.61 6.53 -9.80
CA ARG A 65 8.81 6.90 -10.56
C ARG A 65 8.48 7.70 -11.81
N ASP A 66 7.39 7.36 -12.48
CA ASP A 66 6.92 8.10 -13.66
C ASP A 66 6.48 9.52 -13.28
N LEU A 67 5.75 9.70 -12.17
CA LEU A 67 5.46 11.02 -11.64
C LEU A 67 6.73 11.81 -11.36
N ALA A 68 7.68 11.23 -10.65
CA ALA A 68 8.94 11.89 -10.32
C ALA A 68 9.71 12.36 -11.57
N SER A 69 9.63 11.61 -12.66
CA SER A 69 10.28 11.94 -13.94
C SER A 69 9.69 13.19 -14.61
N LEU A 70 8.47 13.57 -14.30
CA LEU A 70 7.80 14.75 -14.85
C LEU A 70 8.14 16.05 -14.12
N LEU A 71 8.66 15.95 -12.91
CA LEU A 71 8.88 17.12 -12.04
C LEU A 71 10.06 18.00 -12.52
N PRO A 72 9.98 19.31 -12.36
CA PRO A 72 8.90 20.08 -11.73
C PRO A 72 7.69 20.29 -12.64
N LEU A 73 6.54 20.48 -12.01
CA LEU A 73 5.28 20.75 -12.68
C LEU A 73 4.61 21.99 -12.09
N ASP A 74 4.11 22.86 -12.97
CA ASP A 74 3.24 23.98 -12.61
C ASP A 74 1.87 23.73 -13.21
N LEU A 75 0.90 23.46 -12.34
CA LEU A 75 -0.43 22.99 -12.69
C LEU A 75 -1.49 23.74 -11.85
N LYS A 76 -2.63 23.11 -11.69
CA LYS A 76 -3.74 23.61 -10.88
C LYS A 76 -4.19 22.53 -9.91
N ILE A 77 -4.41 22.92 -8.65
CA ILE A 77 -5.02 22.07 -7.62
C ILE A 77 -6.42 22.59 -7.33
N GLU A 78 -7.38 21.69 -7.22
CA GLU A 78 -8.77 22.00 -6.96
C GLU A 78 -9.43 20.98 -6.05
N ASP A 79 -10.53 21.38 -5.42
CA ASP A 79 -11.32 20.46 -4.61
C ASP A 79 -12.10 19.48 -5.48
N TYR A 80 -12.19 18.26 -5.01
CA TYR A 80 -13.13 17.28 -5.52
C TYR A 80 -13.86 16.62 -4.36
N GLY A 81 -15.17 16.81 -4.30
CA GLY A 81 -15.94 16.34 -3.16
C GLY A 81 -15.51 16.99 -1.84
N ARG A 82 -15.50 16.21 -0.77
CA ARG A 82 -15.18 16.66 0.59
C ARG A 82 -14.05 15.87 1.25
N ASN A 83 -13.31 15.09 0.47
CA ASN A 83 -12.30 14.19 0.98
C ASN A 83 -10.96 14.27 0.24
N GLU A 84 -10.91 15.01 -0.88
CA GLU A 84 -9.70 15.09 -1.67
C GLU A 84 -9.55 16.42 -2.42
N LYS A 85 -8.31 16.72 -2.76
CA LYS A 85 -7.95 17.65 -3.83
C LYS A 85 -7.39 16.88 -4.99
N ILE A 86 -7.58 17.40 -6.19
CA ILE A 86 -7.08 16.78 -7.41
C ILE A 86 -6.16 17.73 -8.18
N VAL A 87 -5.21 17.12 -8.91
CA VAL A 87 -4.33 17.81 -9.85
C VAL A 87 -4.28 17.01 -11.14
N HIS A 88 -4.81 17.56 -12.22
CA HIS A 88 -4.72 16.95 -13.54
C HIS A 88 -3.30 17.03 -14.06
N LEU A 89 -2.77 15.89 -14.50
CA LEU A 89 -1.42 15.82 -15.06
C LEU A 89 -1.40 16.08 -16.56
N PRO A 90 -0.25 16.52 -17.13
CA PRO A 90 -0.14 16.81 -18.55
C PRO A 90 -0.22 15.57 -19.45
N ARG A 91 0.03 14.39 -18.89
CA ARG A 91 -0.15 13.10 -19.55
C ARG A 91 -0.52 12.02 -18.53
N LYS A 92 -1.04 10.91 -19.00
CA LYS A 92 -1.24 9.74 -18.15
C LYS A 92 0.10 9.15 -17.72
N LEU A 93 0.15 8.70 -16.47
CA LEU A 93 1.28 7.93 -15.94
C LEU A 93 1.16 6.47 -16.34
N THR A 94 2.28 5.73 -16.28
CA THR A 94 2.24 4.28 -16.40
C THR A 94 1.39 3.68 -15.30
N GLU A 95 0.63 2.65 -15.64
CA GLU A 95 -0.22 1.90 -14.70
C GLU A 95 0.44 0.58 -14.27
N GLU A 96 1.69 0.37 -14.65
CA GLU A 96 2.46 -0.78 -14.22
C GLU A 96 2.62 -0.78 -12.70
N GLY A 97 2.47 -1.92 -12.08
CA GLY A 97 2.49 -2.02 -10.63
C GLY A 97 1.18 -1.59 -9.95
N SER A 98 0.10 -1.42 -10.72
CA SER A 98 -1.25 -1.32 -10.16
C SER A 98 -1.55 -2.59 -9.37
N GLY A 99 -2.19 -2.42 -8.23
CA GLY A 99 -2.64 -3.52 -7.40
C GLY A 99 -3.55 -3.01 -6.31
N PRO A 100 -4.38 -3.90 -5.76
CA PRO A 100 -5.25 -3.53 -4.66
C PRO A 100 -4.42 -3.20 -3.42
N PHE A 101 -4.86 -2.22 -2.67
CA PHE A 101 -4.40 -1.93 -1.32
C PHE A 101 -5.64 -1.72 -0.43
N GLY A 102 -5.55 -2.02 0.85
CA GLY A 102 -6.70 -2.06 1.74
C GLY A 102 -6.50 -1.27 3.03
N ASN A 103 -5.51 -0.40 3.07
CA ASN A 103 -5.18 0.43 4.21
C ASN A 103 -5.24 1.92 3.86
N GLU A 104 -6.31 2.30 3.16
CA GLU A 104 -6.58 3.67 2.77
C GLU A 104 -6.73 4.54 4.01
N GLN A 105 -6.09 5.70 4.00
CA GLN A 105 -6.18 6.64 5.11
C GLN A 105 -5.91 8.08 4.65
N PRO A 106 -6.41 9.07 5.40
CA PRO A 106 -6.04 10.47 5.17
C PRO A 106 -4.52 10.64 5.18
N GLY A 107 -4.02 11.47 4.28
CA GLY A 107 -2.60 11.67 4.07
C GLY A 107 -2.00 10.84 2.93
N ASP A 108 -2.82 10.06 2.25
CA ASP A 108 -2.39 9.32 1.07
C ASP A 108 -2.35 10.22 -0.17
N LEU A 109 -1.28 10.06 -0.95
CA LEU A 109 -1.14 10.61 -2.29
C LEU A 109 -1.32 9.50 -3.30
N CYS A 110 -2.34 9.62 -4.15
CA CYS A 110 -2.71 8.60 -5.13
C CYS A 110 -2.75 9.17 -6.56
N TYR A 111 -2.79 8.26 -7.52
CA TYR A 111 -3.06 8.52 -8.92
C TYR A 111 -4.36 7.82 -9.32
N PHE A 112 -5.31 8.58 -9.87
CA PHE A 112 -6.57 8.04 -10.35
C PHE A 112 -6.47 7.73 -11.85
N LYS A 113 -6.43 6.44 -12.17
CA LYS A 113 -6.20 5.95 -13.53
C LYS A 113 -7.21 6.45 -14.57
N PRO A 114 -8.53 6.42 -14.29
CA PRO A 114 -9.51 6.80 -15.32
C PRO A 114 -9.37 8.22 -15.84
N TRP A 115 -8.97 9.17 -14.98
CA TRP A 115 -8.87 10.59 -15.36
C TRP A 115 -7.43 11.08 -15.50
N GLY A 116 -6.45 10.32 -15.05
CA GLY A 116 -5.06 10.73 -15.12
C GLY A 116 -4.70 11.89 -14.19
N ASN A 117 -5.33 11.97 -13.02
CA ASN A 117 -5.06 13.02 -12.03
C ASN A 117 -4.43 12.46 -10.76
N LEU A 118 -3.71 13.32 -10.07
CA LEU A 118 -3.35 13.07 -8.67
C LEU A 118 -4.58 13.26 -7.80
N ALA A 119 -4.70 12.46 -6.76
CA ALA A 119 -5.70 12.56 -5.70
C ALA A 119 -4.97 12.68 -4.36
N LEU A 120 -5.19 13.78 -3.66
CA LEU A 120 -4.58 14.14 -2.39
C LEU A 120 -5.65 14.06 -1.31
N PHE A 121 -5.63 12.99 -0.52
CA PHE A 121 -6.70 12.68 0.42
C PHE A 121 -6.46 13.31 1.80
N TYR A 122 -7.49 13.95 2.34
CA TYR A 122 -7.50 14.55 3.68
C TYR A 122 -8.64 14.04 4.56
N ALA A 123 -9.41 13.07 4.07
CA ALA A 123 -10.44 12.35 4.82
C ALA A 123 -10.54 10.92 4.30
N ASP A 124 -11.38 10.12 4.92
CA ASP A 124 -11.58 8.73 4.54
C ASP A 124 -12.03 8.62 3.09
N TYR A 125 -11.48 7.66 2.41
CA TYR A 125 -11.77 7.38 1.00
C TYR A 125 -11.69 5.90 0.69
N ARG A 126 -12.38 5.49 -0.36
CA ARG A 126 -12.28 4.16 -0.94
C ARG A 126 -12.78 4.20 -2.38
N TRP A 127 -11.85 4.23 -3.33
CA TRP A 127 -12.17 4.27 -4.75
C TRP A 127 -11.45 3.17 -5.50
N ASP A 128 -12.14 2.58 -6.47
CA ASP A 128 -11.47 1.73 -7.44
C ASP A 128 -10.65 2.59 -8.41
N GLY A 129 -9.61 1.99 -8.99
CA GLY A 129 -8.80 2.66 -9.99
C GLY A 129 -7.71 3.59 -9.46
N LEU A 130 -7.38 3.52 -8.18
CA LEU A 130 -6.29 4.26 -7.56
C LEU A 130 -4.98 3.45 -7.54
N ILE A 131 -3.88 4.16 -7.75
CA ILE A 131 -2.53 3.68 -7.45
C ILE A 131 -1.96 4.59 -6.39
N ARG A 132 -1.55 4.03 -5.24
CA ARG A 132 -0.92 4.83 -4.19
C ARG A 132 0.51 5.17 -4.59
N LEU A 133 0.84 6.45 -4.59
CA LEU A 133 2.15 6.97 -4.97
C LEU A 133 3.04 7.26 -3.78
N GLY A 134 2.46 7.54 -2.63
CA GLY A 134 3.18 7.91 -1.43
C GLY A 134 2.27 8.46 -0.33
N ARG A 135 2.88 9.10 0.64
CA ARG A 135 2.20 9.71 1.77
C ARG A 135 2.77 11.08 2.10
N PHE A 136 1.94 11.95 2.65
CA PHE A 136 2.40 13.23 3.20
C PHE A 136 3.21 13.00 4.48
N ASP A 137 4.32 13.72 4.61
CA ASP A 137 5.27 13.52 5.71
C ASP A 137 4.79 14.12 7.02
N ASN A 138 4.11 15.29 6.96
CA ASN A 138 3.77 16.12 8.13
C ASN A 138 2.27 16.45 8.21
N GLY A 139 1.42 15.49 7.82
CA GLY A 139 -0.02 15.70 7.83
C GLY A 139 -0.57 16.30 6.54
N PHE A 140 -1.83 16.63 6.54
CA PHE A 140 -2.59 17.04 5.36
C PHE A 140 -3.37 18.35 5.55
N GLU A 141 -3.16 19.06 6.65
CA GLU A 141 -3.94 20.24 7.03
C GLU A 141 -3.98 21.33 5.95
N PRO A 142 -2.91 21.58 5.16
CA PRO A 142 -2.99 22.51 4.05
C PRO A 142 -4.07 22.16 3.02
N LEU A 143 -4.44 20.90 2.87
CA LEU A 143 -5.48 20.47 1.93
C LEU A 143 -6.89 20.89 2.35
N LEU A 144 -7.09 21.25 3.62
CA LEU A 144 -8.41 21.66 4.12
C LEU A 144 -8.83 23.04 3.62
N VAL A 145 -7.93 23.83 3.09
CA VAL A 145 -8.25 25.14 2.50
C VAL A 145 -8.98 24.92 1.18
N ARG A 146 -10.24 25.34 1.15
CA ARG A 146 -11.11 25.20 -0.03
C ARG A 146 -10.71 26.17 -1.13
N GLY A 147 -10.87 25.74 -2.37
CA GLY A 147 -10.65 26.57 -3.54
C GLY A 147 -9.79 25.91 -4.60
N GLU A 148 -9.52 26.69 -5.62
CA GLU A 148 -8.72 26.32 -6.76
C GLU A 148 -7.52 27.26 -6.83
N TYR A 149 -6.31 26.69 -6.96
CA TYR A 149 -5.08 27.45 -6.87
C TYR A 149 -4.06 26.95 -7.89
N PRO A 150 -3.15 27.81 -8.35
CA PRO A 150 -1.92 27.35 -8.97
C PRO A 150 -1.14 26.47 -7.99
N VAL A 151 -0.59 25.37 -8.50
CA VAL A 151 0.22 24.43 -7.71
C VAL A 151 1.55 24.18 -8.39
N ARG A 152 2.62 24.15 -7.60
CA ARG A 152 3.93 23.70 -8.04
C ARG A 152 4.30 22.42 -7.33
N ILE A 153 4.70 21.42 -8.10
CA ILE A 153 5.18 20.13 -7.59
C ILE A 153 6.62 19.94 -8.04
N GLU A 154 7.51 19.70 -7.11
CA GLU A 154 8.94 19.56 -7.39
C GLU A 154 9.62 18.55 -6.47
N ARG A 155 10.74 17.98 -6.92
CA ARG A 155 11.61 17.17 -6.03
C ARG A 155 12.36 18.06 -5.07
N ILE A 156 12.61 17.50 -3.89
CA ILE A 156 13.44 18.12 -2.85
C ILE A 156 14.51 17.17 -2.34
#